data_82cea397767a9447c2f54cb1ce8426ba
#
_entry.id   82cea397767a9447c2f54cb1ce8426ba
#
_cell.length_a   1.000
_cell.length_b   1.000
_cell.length_c   1.000
_cell.angle_alpha   90.00
_cell.angle_beta   90.00
_cell.angle_gamma   90.00
#
_symmetry.space_group_name_H-M   'P 1'
#
loop_
_entity.id
_entity.type
_entity.pdbx_description
1 polymer ?
#
loop_
_entity_poly.entity_id
_entity_poly.type
_entity_poly.pdbx_seq_one_letter_code
_entity_poly.pdbx_strand_id
1 'polypeptide(L)'
;MARGAEGLRLSEPSVGPAGAGGGTFHRLLTRAVDVQPDEVRAVVASFVYFFFALSSWFVLRPMRDTVAASSGATQLSWLWVGTLGTMLVANAAFSAVVVKFPPRKFIPYAYHAIVASLLIFYVAFLKFGAVEGSASDIWMGRAFYIWSSVFNLFVTSLFWGFMADAWRSDQAKRLFGFIAAGGSAGALLGPAVTVGLAAPLAARRAVRAGGGLRRAGAARLARASEGRRGREARLGRAAVDAGRGDRADRSEEHTS
;
A
#
# COMPACT_ATOMS: atom_id res chain seq x y z
N MET A 1 -67.87 -37.81 45.64
CA MET A 1 -67.24 -38.86 44.83
C MET A 1 -66.18 -38.28 43.98
N ALA A 2 -64.92 -38.59 44.32
CA ALA A 2 -63.69 -38.15 43.64
C ALA A 2 -63.38 -39.11 42.51
N ARG A 3 -62.76 -38.56 41.42
CA ARG A 3 -61.91 -39.21 40.42
C ARG A 3 -61.77 -38.20 39.29
N GLY A 4 -60.65 -37.77 38.81
CA GLY A 4 -59.28 -38.20 38.79
C GLY A 4 -58.71 -37.39 37.65
N ALA A 5 -57.90 -36.36 37.95
CA ALA A 5 -57.15 -35.64 36.94
C ALA A 5 -55.76 -36.24 36.89
N GLU A 6 -55.60 -37.25 36.04
CA GLU A 6 -54.32 -37.87 35.72
C GLU A 6 -53.56 -36.98 34.73
N GLY A 7 -52.42 -36.50 35.19
CA GLY A 7 -51.59 -35.49 34.47
C GLY A 7 -50.95 -36.02 33.18
N LEU A 8 -51.16 -35.30 32.12
CA LEU A 8 -50.41 -35.43 30.88
C LEU A 8 -49.05 -34.74 31.09
N ARG A 9 -48.02 -35.50 31.49
CA ARG A 9 -46.64 -35.06 31.43
C ARG A 9 -46.25 -35.02 29.97
N LEU A 10 -46.26 -33.82 29.40
CA LEU A 10 -45.54 -33.56 28.14
C LEU A 10 -44.06 -33.74 28.42
N SER A 11 -43.47 -34.78 27.86
CA SER A 11 -42.03 -34.99 27.82
C SER A 11 -41.39 -33.79 27.07
N GLU A 12 -40.66 -32.98 27.83
CA GLU A 12 -39.78 -31.97 27.23
C GLU A 12 -38.76 -32.69 26.34
N PRO A 13 -38.56 -32.26 25.09
CA PRO A 13 -37.46 -32.78 24.29
C PRO A 13 -36.16 -32.35 24.97
N SER A 14 -35.39 -33.32 25.44
CA SER A 14 -34.01 -33.14 25.90
C SER A 14 -33.19 -32.59 24.74
N VAL A 15 -32.99 -31.28 24.75
CA VAL A 15 -31.97 -30.63 23.91
C VAL A 15 -30.63 -31.09 24.45
N GLY A 16 -30.07 -32.10 23.78
CA GLY A 16 -28.71 -32.55 24.03
C GLY A 16 -27.75 -31.40 23.94
N PRO A 17 -26.62 -31.42 24.67
CA PRO A 17 -25.64 -30.33 24.64
C PRO A 17 -25.08 -30.22 23.25
N ALA A 18 -25.53 -29.21 22.51
CA ALA A 18 -24.93 -28.81 21.24
C ALA A 18 -23.46 -28.45 21.48
N GLY A 19 -22.60 -29.31 20.95
CA GLY A 19 -21.21 -29.05 20.59
C GLY A 19 -20.37 -28.26 21.60
N ALA A 20 -19.64 -28.95 22.47
CA ALA A 20 -18.50 -28.44 23.24
C ALA A 20 -17.33 -28.03 22.29
N GLY A 21 -17.52 -26.98 21.50
CA GLY A 21 -16.53 -26.36 20.61
C GLY A 21 -16.29 -24.88 20.88
N GLY A 22 -16.82 -24.37 21.99
CA GLY A 22 -16.58 -23.02 22.45
C GLY A 22 -15.23 -22.90 23.16
N GLY A 23 -14.15 -22.85 22.40
CA GLY A 23 -12.78 -22.75 22.91
C GLY A 23 -12.57 -21.55 23.83
N THR A 24 -11.42 -21.50 24.49
CA THR A 24 -10.94 -20.43 25.38
C THR A 24 -11.21 -19.02 24.82
N PHE A 25 -11.14 -18.88 23.49
CA PHE A 25 -11.45 -17.65 22.76
C PHE A 25 -12.92 -17.19 22.92
N HIS A 26 -13.88 -18.08 22.84
CA HIS A 26 -15.30 -17.76 23.07
C HIS A 26 -15.53 -17.26 24.50
N ARG A 27 -14.91 -17.89 25.49
CA ARG A 27 -15.02 -17.48 26.90
C ARG A 27 -14.32 -16.14 27.18
N LEU A 28 -13.22 -15.84 26.51
CA LEU A 28 -12.53 -14.56 26.60
C LEU A 28 -13.36 -13.43 25.98
N LEU A 29 -13.95 -13.67 24.79
CA LEU A 29 -14.82 -12.70 24.12
C LEU A 29 -16.05 -12.37 24.96
N THR A 30 -16.76 -13.37 25.48
CA THR A 30 -17.96 -13.15 26.30
C THR A 30 -17.66 -12.52 27.66
N ARG A 31 -16.41 -12.58 28.13
CA ARG A 31 -15.96 -11.97 29.39
C ARG A 31 -15.42 -10.56 29.22
N ALA A 32 -14.83 -10.25 28.06
CA ALA A 32 -14.26 -8.94 27.76
C ALA A 32 -15.28 -7.98 27.13
N VAL A 33 -16.24 -8.51 26.41
CA VAL A 33 -17.32 -7.79 25.74
C VAL A 33 -18.60 -8.56 26.03
N ASP A 34 -19.67 -7.88 26.44
CA ASP A 34 -20.97 -8.49 26.72
C ASP A 34 -21.65 -8.96 25.39
N VAL A 35 -21.08 -10.04 24.81
CA VAL A 35 -21.49 -10.61 23.52
C VAL A 35 -22.38 -11.81 23.78
N GLN A 36 -23.56 -11.84 23.19
CA GLN A 36 -24.44 -12.98 23.24
C GLN A 36 -23.90 -14.11 22.34
N PRO A 37 -24.14 -15.39 22.66
CA PRO A 37 -23.59 -16.52 21.90
C PRO A 37 -23.96 -16.54 20.42
N ASP A 38 -25.14 -16.04 20.07
CA ASP A 38 -25.65 -15.90 18.71
C ASP A 38 -25.02 -14.74 17.94
N GLU A 39 -24.51 -13.71 18.65
CA GLU A 39 -23.86 -12.53 18.06
C GLU A 39 -22.37 -12.76 17.74
N VAL A 40 -21.70 -13.73 18.38
CA VAL A 40 -20.23 -13.93 18.30
C VAL A 40 -19.73 -14.00 16.87
N ARG A 41 -20.41 -14.76 16.01
CA ARG A 41 -20.00 -14.94 14.62
C ARG A 41 -20.07 -13.63 13.83
N ALA A 42 -21.12 -12.85 14.04
CA ALA A 42 -21.32 -11.57 13.37
C ALA A 42 -20.32 -10.51 13.88
N VAL A 43 -20.05 -10.49 15.19
CA VAL A 43 -19.05 -9.59 15.81
C VAL A 43 -17.65 -9.86 15.29
N VAL A 44 -17.23 -11.13 15.24
CA VAL A 44 -15.92 -11.52 14.70
C VAL A 44 -15.82 -11.16 13.22
N ALA A 45 -16.86 -11.42 12.43
CA ALA A 45 -16.89 -11.03 11.02
C ALA A 45 -16.76 -9.51 10.84
N SER A 46 -17.46 -8.72 11.66
CA SER A 46 -17.36 -7.25 11.67
C SER A 46 -15.98 -6.74 12.07
N PHE A 47 -15.36 -7.36 13.09
CA PHE A 47 -13.99 -7.08 13.50
C PHE A 47 -12.98 -7.35 12.37
N VAL A 48 -13.07 -8.53 11.74
CA VAL A 48 -12.19 -8.92 10.62
C VAL A 48 -12.41 -8.01 9.41
N TYR A 49 -13.66 -7.65 9.14
CA TYR A 49 -13.97 -6.72 8.06
C TYR A 49 -13.32 -5.36 8.28
N PHE A 50 -13.45 -4.78 9.48
CA PHE A 50 -12.84 -3.48 9.79
C PHE A 50 -11.30 -3.55 9.81
N PHE A 51 -10.76 -4.67 10.31
CA PHE A 51 -9.33 -4.94 10.25
C PHE A 51 -8.80 -4.85 8.81
N PHE A 52 -9.41 -5.56 7.85
CA PHE A 52 -8.97 -5.52 6.47
C PHE A 52 -9.25 -4.18 5.77
N ALA A 53 -10.35 -3.54 6.08
CA ALA A 53 -10.69 -2.22 5.54
C ALA A 53 -9.63 -1.18 5.92
N LEU A 54 -9.25 -1.08 7.19
CA LEU A 54 -8.21 -0.16 7.62
C LEU A 54 -6.80 -0.62 7.23
N SER A 55 -6.50 -1.92 7.30
CA SER A 55 -5.20 -2.43 6.80
C SER A 55 -4.95 -2.03 5.36
N SER A 56 -5.94 -2.14 4.48
CA SER A 56 -5.79 -1.78 3.07
C SER A 56 -5.45 -0.30 2.89
N TRP A 57 -6.10 0.58 3.64
CA TRP A 57 -5.76 2.01 3.65
C TRP A 57 -4.34 2.26 4.17
N PHE A 58 -3.98 1.68 5.30
CA PHE A 58 -2.69 1.91 5.93
C PHE A 58 -1.51 1.29 5.16
N VAL A 59 -1.74 0.31 4.31
CA VAL A 59 -0.76 -0.18 3.32
C VAL A 59 -0.52 0.84 2.21
N LEU A 60 -1.56 1.55 1.76
CA LEU A 60 -1.45 2.56 0.69
C LEU A 60 -0.90 3.91 1.20
N ARG A 61 -1.14 4.24 2.45
CA ARG A 61 -0.79 5.52 3.07
C ARG A 61 0.68 5.93 2.91
N PRO A 62 1.69 5.08 3.14
CA PRO A 62 3.09 5.45 2.95
C PRO A 62 3.41 5.92 1.52
N MET A 63 2.79 5.30 0.51
CA MET A 63 2.96 5.74 -0.89
C MET A 63 2.39 7.15 -1.11
N ARG A 64 1.19 7.41 -0.57
CA ARG A 64 0.57 8.73 -0.59
C ARG A 64 1.45 9.79 0.10
N ASP A 65 1.97 9.47 1.28
CA ASP A 65 2.79 10.38 2.07
C ASP A 65 4.15 10.66 1.39
N THR A 66 4.71 9.68 0.66
CA THR A 66 5.91 9.88 -0.18
C THR A 66 5.64 10.90 -1.30
N VAL A 67 4.50 10.79 -1.99
CA VAL A 67 4.10 11.77 -3.02
C VAL A 67 3.93 13.16 -2.42
N ALA A 68 3.33 13.27 -1.22
CA ALA A 68 3.20 14.53 -0.51
C ALA A 68 4.57 15.15 -0.19
N ALA A 69 5.49 14.37 0.35
CA ALA A 69 6.83 14.81 0.74
C ALA A 69 7.67 15.26 -0.46
N SER A 70 7.55 14.58 -1.60
CA SER A 70 8.29 14.91 -2.82
C SER A 70 7.74 16.12 -3.59
N SER A 71 6.50 16.53 -3.32
CA SER A 71 5.81 17.58 -4.10
C SER A 71 6.25 19.01 -3.76
N GLY A 72 6.84 19.25 -2.59
CA GLY A 72 7.15 20.61 -2.11
C GLY A 72 5.90 21.37 -1.60
N ALA A 73 6.11 22.42 -0.80
CA ALA A 73 5.04 23.10 -0.05
C ALA A 73 3.94 23.69 -0.95
N THR A 74 4.31 24.38 -2.03
CA THR A 74 3.34 25.01 -2.94
C THR A 74 2.47 23.98 -3.66
N GLN A 75 3.06 22.91 -4.15
CA GLN A 75 2.34 21.85 -4.85
C GLN A 75 1.45 21.06 -3.89
N LEU A 76 1.88 20.85 -2.65
CA LEU A 76 1.10 20.20 -1.62
C LEU A 76 -0.20 20.96 -1.30
N SER A 77 -0.15 22.30 -1.27
CA SER A 77 -1.36 23.12 -1.09
C SER A 77 -2.37 22.89 -2.21
N TRP A 78 -1.93 22.84 -3.47
CA TRP A 78 -2.80 22.52 -4.60
C TRP A 78 -3.35 21.10 -4.56
N LEU A 79 -2.56 20.13 -4.07
CA LEU A 79 -3.05 18.76 -3.85
C LEU A 79 -4.15 18.70 -2.79
N TRP A 80 -4.06 19.50 -1.74
CA TRP A 80 -5.11 19.59 -0.73
C TRP A 80 -6.40 20.19 -1.27
N VAL A 81 -6.30 21.29 -2.04
CA VAL A 81 -7.46 21.91 -2.70
C VAL A 81 -8.10 20.92 -3.68
N GLY A 82 -7.29 20.25 -4.50
CA GLY A 82 -7.76 19.23 -5.43
C GLY A 82 -8.42 18.05 -4.73
N THR A 83 -7.86 17.59 -3.60
CA THR A 83 -8.46 16.55 -2.77
C THR A 83 -9.79 16.97 -2.20
N LEU A 84 -9.88 18.19 -1.65
CA LEU A 84 -11.13 18.73 -1.11
C LEU A 84 -12.22 18.80 -2.19
N GLY A 85 -11.92 19.38 -3.34
CA GLY A 85 -12.85 19.46 -4.47
C GLY A 85 -13.31 18.08 -4.94
N THR A 86 -12.38 17.15 -5.09
CA THR A 86 -12.71 15.77 -5.49
C THR A 86 -13.55 15.05 -4.44
N MET A 87 -13.27 15.23 -3.15
CA MET A 87 -14.07 14.66 -2.07
C MET A 87 -15.51 15.20 -2.05
N LEU A 88 -15.69 16.49 -2.30
CA LEU A 88 -17.04 17.08 -2.38
C LEU A 88 -17.85 16.48 -3.52
N VAL A 89 -17.25 16.40 -4.71
CA VAL A 89 -17.89 15.79 -5.89
C VAL A 89 -18.16 14.30 -5.66
N ALA A 90 -17.17 13.58 -5.15
CA ALA A 90 -17.29 12.14 -4.89
C ALA A 90 -18.35 11.85 -3.82
N ASN A 91 -18.45 12.67 -2.76
CA ASN A 91 -19.48 12.51 -1.73
C ASN A 91 -20.88 12.78 -2.27
N ALA A 92 -21.04 13.79 -3.11
CA ALA A 92 -22.32 14.07 -3.77
C ALA A 92 -22.73 12.92 -4.71
N ALA A 93 -21.79 12.41 -5.51
CA ALA A 93 -22.01 11.26 -6.39
C ALA A 93 -22.36 10.00 -5.58
N PHE A 94 -21.66 9.74 -4.49
CA PHE A 94 -21.92 8.64 -3.59
C PHE A 94 -23.32 8.72 -2.98
N SER A 95 -23.71 9.89 -2.46
CA SER A 95 -25.03 10.10 -1.89
C SER A 95 -26.14 9.85 -2.92
N ALA A 96 -25.96 10.32 -4.15
CA ALA A 96 -26.92 10.08 -5.23
C ALA A 96 -27.06 8.59 -5.60
N VAL A 97 -25.98 7.82 -5.50
CA VAL A 97 -25.99 6.37 -5.77
C VAL A 97 -26.63 5.60 -4.61
N VAL A 98 -26.30 5.93 -3.36
CA VAL A 98 -26.86 5.28 -2.16
C VAL A 98 -28.37 5.44 -2.09
N VAL A 99 -28.90 6.60 -2.48
CA VAL A 99 -30.36 6.85 -2.51
C VAL A 99 -31.07 5.98 -3.56
N LYS A 100 -30.40 5.66 -4.68
CA LYS A 100 -31.01 4.92 -5.79
C LYS A 100 -30.94 3.39 -5.63
N PHE A 101 -29.94 2.88 -4.94
CA PHE A 101 -29.67 1.45 -4.86
C PHE A 101 -29.76 0.92 -3.44
N PRO A 102 -30.41 -0.24 -3.21
CA PRO A 102 -30.45 -0.84 -1.89
C PRO A 102 -29.02 -1.28 -1.44
N PRO A 103 -28.70 -1.14 -0.14
CA PRO A 103 -27.36 -1.42 0.39
C PRO A 103 -26.79 -2.80 0.01
N ARG A 104 -27.65 -3.81 -0.02
CA ARG A 104 -27.28 -5.19 -0.39
C ARG A 104 -26.67 -5.32 -1.80
N LYS A 105 -27.09 -4.48 -2.74
CA LYS A 105 -26.54 -4.45 -4.11
C LYS A 105 -25.39 -3.47 -4.24
N PHE A 106 -25.53 -2.31 -3.62
CA PHE A 106 -24.56 -1.23 -3.73
C PHE A 106 -23.19 -1.59 -3.14
N ILE A 107 -23.15 -2.21 -1.95
CA ILE A 107 -21.89 -2.54 -1.26
C ILE A 107 -20.97 -3.44 -2.10
N PRO A 108 -21.42 -4.58 -2.67
CA PRO A 108 -20.57 -5.39 -3.54
C PRO A 108 -20.05 -4.63 -4.75
N TYR A 109 -20.90 -3.82 -5.42
CA TYR A 109 -20.48 -3.03 -6.58
C TYR A 109 -19.43 -1.98 -6.19
N ALA A 110 -19.57 -1.32 -5.06
CA ALA A 110 -18.59 -0.36 -4.56
C ALA A 110 -17.23 -1.01 -4.31
N TYR A 111 -17.20 -2.21 -3.71
CA TYR A 111 -15.94 -2.95 -3.52
C TYR A 111 -15.31 -3.41 -4.83
N HIS A 112 -16.09 -3.87 -5.80
CA HIS A 112 -15.56 -4.22 -7.11
C HIS A 112 -14.99 -2.97 -7.83
N ALA A 113 -15.65 -1.81 -7.73
CA ALA A 113 -15.14 -0.56 -8.27
C ALA A 113 -13.82 -0.13 -7.59
N ILE A 114 -13.70 -0.31 -6.29
CA ILE A 114 -12.48 -0.08 -5.53
C ILE A 114 -11.35 -1.01 -6.02
N VAL A 115 -11.60 -2.31 -6.11
CA VAL A 115 -10.61 -3.28 -6.62
C VAL A 115 -10.20 -2.95 -8.05
N ALA A 116 -11.16 -2.64 -8.92
CA ALA A 116 -10.89 -2.25 -10.30
C ALA A 116 -10.02 -0.98 -10.37
N SER A 117 -10.29 0.04 -9.55
CA SER A 117 -9.49 1.26 -9.50
C SER A 117 -8.06 1.01 -9.00
N LEU A 118 -7.87 0.12 -8.01
CA LEU A 118 -6.55 -0.31 -7.57
C LEU A 118 -5.75 -1.00 -8.70
N LEU A 119 -6.41 -1.89 -9.45
CA LEU A 119 -5.78 -2.56 -10.59
C LEU A 119 -5.43 -1.57 -11.70
N ILE A 120 -6.28 -0.57 -11.96
CA ILE A 120 -6.00 0.50 -12.93
C ILE A 120 -4.75 1.28 -12.49
N PHE A 121 -4.66 1.70 -11.23
CA PHE A 121 -3.46 2.38 -10.71
C PHE A 121 -2.22 1.49 -10.77
N TYR A 122 -2.34 0.22 -10.44
CA TYR A 122 -1.23 -0.74 -10.54
C TYR A 122 -0.68 -0.82 -11.98
N VAL A 123 -1.56 -1.02 -12.96
CA VAL A 123 -1.17 -1.07 -14.39
C VAL A 123 -0.62 0.28 -14.86
N ALA A 124 -1.21 1.38 -14.41
CA ALA A 124 -0.76 2.73 -14.75
C ALA A 124 0.65 3.01 -14.20
N PHE A 125 0.96 2.64 -12.96
CA PHE A 125 2.30 2.75 -12.41
C PHE A 125 3.33 1.88 -13.15
N LEU A 126 2.94 0.69 -13.62
CA LEU A 126 3.83 -0.14 -14.43
C LEU A 126 4.17 0.51 -15.79
N LYS A 127 3.22 1.22 -16.39
CA LYS A 127 3.39 1.84 -17.73
C LYS A 127 4.02 3.23 -17.67
N PHE A 128 3.60 4.06 -16.73
CA PHE A 128 3.92 5.49 -16.68
C PHE A 128 4.89 5.87 -15.56
N GLY A 129 5.05 5.05 -14.52
CA GLY A 129 6.01 5.23 -13.43
C GLY A 129 7.40 4.64 -13.71
N ALA A 130 7.69 4.25 -14.96
CA ALA A 130 8.94 3.60 -15.31
C ALA A 130 10.16 4.54 -15.27
N VAL A 131 9.96 5.85 -15.44
CA VAL A 131 11.01 6.87 -15.42
C VAL A 131 10.74 7.83 -14.27
N GLU A 132 11.54 7.71 -13.23
CA GLU A 132 11.47 8.53 -12.00
C GLU A 132 11.64 10.03 -12.34
N GLY A 133 10.75 10.89 -11.86
CA GLY A 133 10.78 12.33 -12.11
C GLY A 133 10.27 12.77 -13.48
N SER A 134 9.76 11.87 -14.32
CA SER A 134 9.10 12.26 -15.58
C SER A 134 7.79 12.99 -15.31
N ALA A 135 7.31 13.79 -16.27
CA ALA A 135 6.03 14.48 -16.14
C ALA A 135 4.87 13.49 -15.91
N SER A 136 4.90 12.31 -16.55
CA SER A 136 3.91 11.24 -16.36
C SER A 136 3.95 10.65 -14.96
N ASP A 137 5.14 10.44 -14.40
CA ASP A 137 5.32 9.94 -13.03
C ASP A 137 4.77 10.93 -11.99
N ILE A 138 5.08 12.23 -12.14
CA ILE A 138 4.61 13.29 -11.26
C ILE A 138 3.06 13.38 -11.29
N TRP A 139 2.45 13.38 -12.48
CA TRP A 139 1.00 13.44 -12.61
C TRP A 139 0.31 12.19 -12.09
N MET A 140 0.91 11.01 -12.30
CA MET A 140 0.42 9.75 -11.75
C MET A 140 0.44 9.78 -10.22
N GLY A 141 1.52 10.25 -9.61
CA GLY A 141 1.62 10.43 -8.16
C GLY A 141 0.54 11.36 -7.61
N ARG A 142 0.28 12.51 -8.27
CA ARG A 142 -0.79 13.45 -7.89
C ARG A 142 -2.18 12.83 -7.98
N ALA A 143 -2.47 12.14 -9.08
CA ALA A 143 -3.74 11.43 -9.27
C ALA A 143 -3.93 10.36 -8.20
N PHE A 144 -2.89 9.58 -7.89
CA PHE A 144 -2.91 8.59 -6.82
C PHE A 144 -3.12 9.22 -5.43
N TYR A 145 -2.50 10.36 -5.15
CA TYR A 145 -2.66 11.09 -3.89
C TYR A 145 -4.13 11.48 -3.65
N ILE A 146 -4.77 12.09 -4.66
CA ILE A 146 -6.18 12.49 -4.59
C ILE A 146 -7.07 11.25 -4.48
N TRP A 147 -6.88 10.28 -5.35
CA TRP A 147 -7.66 9.04 -5.36
C TRP A 147 -7.58 8.29 -4.03
N SER A 148 -6.38 8.13 -3.47
CA SER A 148 -6.21 7.42 -2.19
C SER A 148 -6.92 8.12 -1.03
N SER A 149 -7.04 9.45 -1.06
CA SER A 149 -7.79 10.21 -0.07
C SER A 149 -9.29 9.94 -0.17
N VAL A 150 -9.82 9.89 -1.40
CA VAL A 150 -11.22 9.52 -1.68
C VAL A 150 -11.46 8.05 -1.30
N PHE A 151 -10.53 7.15 -1.62
CA PHE A 151 -10.59 5.74 -1.24
C PHE A 151 -10.77 5.57 0.28
N ASN A 152 -9.97 6.25 1.09
CA ASN A 152 -10.08 6.18 2.55
C ASN A 152 -11.46 6.61 3.04
N LEU A 153 -11.98 7.73 2.52
CA LEU A 153 -13.31 8.23 2.87
C LEU A 153 -14.38 7.17 2.57
N PHE A 154 -14.35 6.59 1.36
CA PHE A 154 -15.37 5.63 0.94
C PHE A 154 -15.29 4.30 1.68
N VAL A 155 -14.11 3.72 1.84
CA VAL A 155 -13.94 2.45 2.56
C VAL A 155 -14.46 2.58 4.00
N THR A 156 -14.14 3.68 4.68
CA THR A 156 -14.58 3.94 6.05
C THR A 156 -16.09 4.21 6.11
N SER A 157 -16.63 5.00 5.18
CA SER A 157 -18.07 5.30 5.12
C SER A 157 -18.90 4.07 4.79
N LEU A 158 -18.46 3.23 3.84
CA LEU A 158 -19.10 1.96 3.51
C LEU A 158 -19.13 1.01 4.70
N PHE A 159 -18.02 0.92 5.42
CA PHE A 159 -17.93 0.09 6.61
C PHE A 159 -18.94 0.54 7.68
N TRP A 160 -18.91 1.82 8.07
CA TRP A 160 -19.82 2.32 9.11
C TRP A 160 -21.28 2.33 8.68
N GLY A 161 -21.56 2.63 7.39
CA GLY A 161 -22.91 2.50 6.84
C GLY A 161 -23.44 1.07 6.95
N PHE A 162 -22.62 0.07 6.59
CA PHE A 162 -23.00 -1.34 6.74
C PHE A 162 -23.16 -1.74 8.22
N MET A 163 -22.32 -1.25 9.11
CA MET A 163 -22.42 -1.54 10.55
C MET A 163 -23.69 -0.94 11.16
N ALA A 164 -24.08 0.26 10.74
CA ALA A 164 -25.31 0.90 11.21
C ALA A 164 -26.57 0.13 10.79
N ASP A 165 -26.54 -0.49 9.60
CA ASP A 165 -27.66 -1.32 9.11
C ASP A 165 -27.65 -2.75 9.70
N ALA A 166 -26.47 -3.27 10.04
CA ALA A 166 -26.31 -4.65 10.52
C ALA A 166 -26.62 -4.80 12.02
N TRP A 167 -26.42 -3.77 12.83
CA TRP A 167 -26.52 -3.83 14.27
C TRP A 167 -27.62 -2.91 14.83
N ARG A 168 -28.38 -3.42 15.78
CA ARG A 168 -29.37 -2.61 16.51
C ARG A 168 -28.66 -1.64 17.47
N SER A 169 -29.32 -0.54 17.80
CA SER A 169 -28.72 0.52 18.62
C SER A 169 -28.24 0.05 20.00
N ASP A 170 -28.89 -0.90 20.62
CA ASP A 170 -28.52 -1.52 21.89
C ASP A 170 -27.27 -2.42 21.75
N GLN A 171 -27.20 -3.20 20.68
CA GLN A 171 -26.04 -4.03 20.33
C GLN A 171 -24.83 -3.16 19.93
N ALA A 172 -25.05 -2.14 19.12
CA ALA A 172 -24.01 -1.22 18.68
C ALA A 172 -23.26 -0.59 19.86
N LYS A 173 -23.96 -0.14 20.91
CA LYS A 173 -23.35 0.44 22.11
C LYS A 173 -22.40 -0.51 22.84
N ARG A 174 -22.69 -1.81 22.83
CA ARG A 174 -21.85 -2.84 23.47
C ARG A 174 -20.68 -3.30 22.57
N LEU A 175 -20.93 -3.43 21.27
CA LEU A 175 -20.08 -4.18 20.36
C LEU A 175 -19.14 -3.31 19.52
N PHE A 176 -19.48 -2.04 19.28
CA PHE A 176 -18.68 -1.16 18.41
C PHE A 176 -17.27 -0.89 18.94
N GLY A 177 -17.08 -0.88 20.26
CA GLY A 177 -15.75 -0.75 20.86
C GLY A 177 -14.83 -1.93 20.46
N PHE A 178 -15.35 -3.15 20.49
CA PHE A 178 -14.61 -4.33 20.07
C PHE A 178 -14.38 -4.36 18.55
N ILE A 179 -15.39 -4.01 17.77
CA ILE A 179 -15.27 -3.93 16.30
C ILE A 179 -14.23 -2.88 15.92
N ALA A 180 -14.22 -1.72 16.60
CA ALA A 180 -13.25 -0.65 16.40
C ALA A 180 -11.80 -1.10 16.70
N ALA A 181 -11.61 -1.98 17.69
CA ALA A 181 -10.29 -2.55 17.98
C ALA A 181 -9.72 -3.35 16.78
N GLY A 182 -10.60 -3.97 15.96
CA GLY A 182 -10.20 -4.58 14.69
C GLY A 182 -9.55 -3.57 13.75
N GLY A 183 -10.16 -2.40 13.60
CA GLY A 183 -9.61 -1.30 12.80
C GLY A 183 -8.27 -0.80 13.34
N SER A 184 -8.14 -0.64 14.66
CA SER A 184 -6.87 -0.25 15.29
C SER A 184 -5.77 -1.28 15.04
N ALA A 185 -6.07 -2.56 15.14
CA ALA A 185 -5.14 -3.64 14.80
C ALA A 185 -4.72 -3.58 13.32
N GLY A 186 -5.67 -3.33 12.41
CA GLY A 186 -5.42 -3.13 10.98
C GLY A 186 -4.52 -1.93 10.71
N ALA A 187 -4.74 -0.82 11.42
CA ALA A 187 -3.94 0.39 11.31
C ALA A 187 -2.48 0.20 11.77
N LEU A 188 -2.25 -0.68 12.74
CA LEU A 188 -0.90 -1.02 13.20
C LEU A 188 -0.20 -2.00 12.26
N LEU A 189 -0.92 -3.03 11.80
CA LEU A 189 -0.34 -4.08 10.96
C LEU A 189 -0.15 -3.64 9.50
N GLY A 190 -1.00 -2.75 8.96
CA GLY A 190 -0.87 -2.24 7.60
C GLY A 190 0.52 -1.67 7.29
N PRO A 191 1.02 -0.69 8.04
CA PRO A 191 2.36 -0.15 7.85
C PRO A 191 3.47 -1.18 8.07
N ALA A 192 3.31 -2.08 9.04
CA ALA A 192 4.28 -3.13 9.31
C ALA A 192 4.44 -4.08 8.10
N VAL A 193 3.33 -4.45 7.46
CA VAL A 193 3.33 -5.24 6.21
C VAL A 193 4.02 -4.44 5.10
N THR A 194 3.73 -3.15 4.95
CA THR A 194 4.35 -2.31 3.92
C THR A 194 5.87 -2.25 4.11
N VAL A 195 6.35 -2.00 5.34
CA VAL A 195 7.78 -1.98 5.65
C VAL A 195 8.42 -3.35 5.41
N GLY A 196 7.78 -4.43 5.87
CA GLY A 196 8.27 -5.80 5.69
C GLY A 196 8.41 -6.20 4.22
N LEU A 197 7.51 -5.74 3.36
CA LEU A 197 7.57 -5.99 1.91
C LEU A 197 8.52 -5.03 1.18
N ALA A 198 8.59 -3.76 1.61
CA ALA A 198 9.43 -2.76 0.97
C ALA A 198 10.92 -2.95 1.27
N ALA A 199 11.29 -3.36 2.49
CA ALA A 199 12.68 -3.54 2.91
C ALA A 199 13.51 -4.47 1.99
N PRO A 200 13.06 -5.69 1.65
CA PRO A 200 13.80 -6.56 0.76
C PRO A 200 13.87 -6.04 -0.68
N LEU A 201 12.85 -5.30 -1.14
CA LEU A 201 12.84 -4.70 -2.47
C LEU A 201 13.81 -3.51 -2.55
N ALA A 202 13.86 -2.67 -1.53
CA ALA A 202 14.81 -1.57 -1.41
C ALA A 202 16.25 -2.09 -1.34
N ALA A 203 16.52 -3.13 -0.55
CA ALA A 203 17.84 -3.78 -0.48
C ALA A 203 18.28 -4.33 -1.84
N ARG A 204 17.40 -5.02 -2.57
CA ARG A 204 17.70 -5.53 -3.92
C ARG A 204 17.98 -4.40 -4.92
N ARG A 205 17.24 -3.28 -4.86
CA ARG A 205 17.51 -2.10 -5.71
C ARG A 205 18.84 -1.45 -5.37
N ALA A 206 19.18 -1.29 -4.10
CA ALA A 206 20.46 -0.73 -3.65
C ALA A 206 21.65 -1.59 -4.11
N VAL A 207 21.55 -2.91 -4.01
CA VAL A 207 22.59 -3.84 -4.50
C VAL A 207 22.76 -3.71 -6.02
N ARG A 208 21.67 -3.64 -6.79
CA ARG A 208 21.73 -3.45 -8.25
C ARG A 208 22.33 -2.09 -8.64
N ALA A 209 21.93 -1.01 -7.96
CA ALA A 209 22.48 0.32 -8.18
C ALA A 209 23.96 0.40 -7.82
N GLY A 210 24.36 -0.16 -6.67
CA GLY A 210 25.76 -0.26 -6.25
C GLY A 210 26.62 -1.06 -7.22
N GLY A 211 26.10 -2.16 -7.77
CA GLY A 211 26.76 -2.93 -8.82
C GLY A 211 26.95 -2.15 -10.12
N GLY A 212 25.96 -1.35 -10.52
CA GLY A 212 26.05 -0.46 -11.68
C GLY A 212 27.09 0.64 -11.52
N LEU A 213 27.13 1.29 -10.36
CA LEU A 213 28.11 2.34 -10.03
C LEU A 213 29.55 1.79 -10.02
N ARG A 214 29.77 0.60 -9.45
CA ARG A 214 31.09 -0.06 -9.46
C ARG A 214 31.55 -0.40 -10.88
N ARG A 215 30.66 -0.91 -11.75
CA ARG A 215 30.96 -1.18 -13.16
C ARG A 215 31.25 0.10 -13.94
N ALA A 216 30.48 1.16 -13.74
CA ALA A 216 30.72 2.45 -14.38
C ALA A 216 32.04 3.10 -13.92
N GLY A 217 32.39 2.98 -12.63
CA GLY A 217 33.68 3.43 -12.08
C GLY A 217 34.85 2.65 -12.66
N ALA A 218 34.78 1.32 -12.73
CA ALA A 218 35.79 0.49 -13.33
C ALA A 218 35.99 0.80 -14.83
N ALA A 219 34.92 0.99 -15.59
CA ALA A 219 34.99 1.36 -17.00
C ALA A 219 35.61 2.75 -17.22
N ARG A 220 35.36 3.73 -16.33
CA ARG A 220 36.02 5.06 -16.37
C ARG A 220 37.52 4.96 -16.10
N LEU A 221 37.91 4.19 -15.08
CA LEU A 221 39.32 3.97 -14.75
C LEU A 221 40.06 3.24 -15.88
N ALA A 222 39.44 2.21 -16.51
CA ALA A 222 39.99 1.52 -17.65
C ALA A 222 40.28 2.45 -18.83
N ARG A 223 39.29 3.32 -19.21
CA ARG A 223 39.45 4.32 -20.28
C ARG A 223 40.53 5.37 -19.95
N ALA A 224 40.61 5.81 -18.69
CA ALA A 224 41.66 6.73 -18.27
C ALA A 224 43.05 6.11 -18.35
N SER A 225 43.21 4.84 -18.00
CA SER A 225 44.48 4.12 -18.10
C SER A 225 44.92 3.87 -19.56
N GLU A 226 43.96 3.58 -20.46
CA GLU A 226 44.24 3.47 -21.90
C GLU A 226 44.65 4.79 -22.52
N GLY A 227 43.97 5.89 -22.16
CA GLY A 227 44.33 7.25 -22.60
C GLY A 227 45.72 7.66 -22.13
N ARG A 228 46.11 7.29 -20.92
CA ARG A 228 47.45 7.53 -20.37
C ARG A 228 48.53 6.75 -21.12
N ARG A 229 48.31 5.47 -21.34
CA ARG A 229 49.25 4.63 -22.15
C ARG A 229 49.38 5.12 -23.58
N GLY A 230 48.28 5.55 -24.21
CA GLY A 230 48.32 6.12 -25.56
C GLY A 230 49.12 7.44 -25.61
N ARG A 231 49.05 8.29 -24.57
CA ARG A 231 49.81 9.54 -24.45
C ARG A 231 51.31 9.25 -24.23
N GLU A 232 51.65 8.31 -23.36
CA GLU A 232 53.03 7.88 -23.11
C GLU A 232 53.68 7.28 -24.37
N ALA A 233 52.94 6.47 -25.11
CA ALA A 233 53.40 5.91 -26.38
C ALA A 233 53.65 6.98 -27.47
N ARG A 234 52.81 8.02 -27.52
CA ARG A 234 53.01 9.17 -28.43
C ARG A 234 54.21 10.02 -28.06
N LEU A 235 54.41 10.27 -26.78
CA LEU A 235 55.58 11.02 -26.30
C LEU A 235 56.87 10.26 -26.52
N GLY A 236 56.87 8.94 -26.31
CA GLY A 236 58.02 8.06 -26.59
C GLY A 236 58.39 8.06 -28.07
N ARG A 237 57.41 8.01 -29.00
CA ARG A 237 57.69 8.13 -30.46
C ARG A 237 58.25 9.51 -30.84
N ALA A 238 57.65 10.55 -30.33
CA ALA A 238 58.14 11.93 -30.60
C ALA A 238 59.58 12.11 -30.11
N ALA A 239 59.97 11.55 -28.96
CA ALA A 239 61.32 11.61 -28.43
C ALA A 239 62.33 10.83 -29.31
N VAL A 240 61.93 9.68 -29.84
CA VAL A 240 62.75 8.88 -30.75
C VAL A 240 62.94 9.60 -32.09
N ASP A 241 61.89 10.21 -32.63
CA ASP A 241 61.96 10.95 -33.89
C ASP A 241 62.82 12.22 -33.76
N ALA A 242 62.73 12.96 -32.63
CA ALA A 242 63.58 14.09 -32.32
C ALA A 242 65.07 13.69 -32.23
N GLY A 243 65.38 12.58 -31.57
CA GLY A 243 66.77 12.10 -31.47
C GLY A 243 67.32 11.57 -32.80
N ARG A 244 66.49 11.19 -33.74
CA ARG A 244 66.90 10.82 -35.11
C ARG A 244 67.24 12.07 -35.95
N GLY A 245 66.43 13.14 -35.82
CA GLY A 245 66.70 14.40 -36.51
C GLY A 245 68.04 15.03 -36.09
N ASP A 246 68.34 15.05 -34.80
CA ASP A 246 69.58 15.60 -34.24
C ASP A 246 70.85 14.80 -34.70
N ARG A 247 70.71 13.51 -34.92
CA ARG A 247 71.80 12.66 -35.47
C ARG A 247 72.02 12.88 -36.98
N ALA A 248 70.97 13.11 -37.75
CA ALA A 248 71.09 13.38 -39.18
C ALA A 248 71.79 14.74 -39.42
N ASP A 249 71.42 15.78 -38.64
CA ASP A 249 71.99 17.11 -38.73
C ASP A 249 73.49 17.13 -38.39
N ARG A 250 73.93 16.39 -37.36
CA ARG A 250 75.34 16.24 -37.00
C ARG A 250 76.19 15.47 -38.03
N SER A 251 75.58 14.57 -38.81
CA SER A 251 76.30 13.83 -39.86
C SER A 251 76.58 14.68 -41.09
N GLU A 252 75.75 15.71 -41.35
CA GLU A 252 75.96 16.67 -42.45
C GLU A 252 77.03 17.72 -42.12
N GLU A 253 77.15 18.14 -40.84
CA GLU A 253 78.16 19.08 -40.41
C GLU A 253 79.61 18.52 -40.47
N HIS A 254 79.82 17.23 -40.44
CA HIS A 254 81.14 16.58 -40.51
C HIS A 254 81.59 16.21 -41.92
N THR A 255 80.78 16.47 -42.96
CA THR A 255 81.12 16.18 -44.37
C THR A 255 81.34 17.45 -45.23
N SER A 256 81.36 18.64 -44.62
CA SER A 256 81.76 19.96 -45.25
C SER A 256 83.15 20.36 -44.81
#